data_165da54fb242e33db982dc0ca7e79ad8
#
_entry.id   165da54fb242e33db982dc0ca7e79ad8
#
_cell.length_a   1.000
_cell.length_b   1.000
_cell.length_c   1.000
_cell.angle_alpha   90.00
_cell.angle_beta   90.00
_cell.angle_gamma   90.00
#
_symmetry.space_group_name_H-M   'P 1'
#
loop_
_entity.id
_entity.type
_entity.pdbx_description
1 polymer ?
#
loop_
_entity_poly.entity_id
_entity_poly.type
_entity_poly.pdbx_seq_one_letter_code
_entity_poly.pdbx_strand_id
1 'polypeptide(L)'
;MDKNKKWIDYIIELQSLAQAGLTYGKDVYDQERYERIRQLSAMMMADISNKPVKQVEGLFCNEVGYQTPKIDTRAAIFKEDKILLVQEKNGTWSFPGGWCDVNVSVMENTIKEVKEEAELDVVVKNVIAIQDREKHNQPIYAY
;
A
#
# COMPACT_ATOMS: atom_id res chain seq x y z
N MET A 1 23.77 1.63 -1.01
CA MET A 1 22.47 1.28 -0.42
C MET A 1 22.42 1.83 0.98
N ASP A 2 21.42 2.65 1.29
CA ASP A 2 21.31 3.29 2.60
C ASP A 2 21.15 2.20 3.69
N LYS A 3 22.01 2.25 4.72
CA LYS A 3 22.00 1.28 5.82
C LYS A 3 20.65 1.26 6.56
N ASN A 4 20.00 2.41 6.67
CA ASN A 4 18.69 2.54 7.30
C ASN A 4 17.59 1.88 6.47
N LYS A 5 17.63 1.97 5.13
CA LYS A 5 16.66 1.30 4.25
C LYS A 5 16.68 -0.22 4.47
N LYS A 6 17.85 -0.82 4.59
CA LYS A 6 17.99 -2.26 4.83
C LYS A 6 17.39 -2.70 6.18
N TRP A 7 17.52 -1.90 7.23
CA TRP A 7 16.93 -2.19 8.53
C TRP A 7 15.41 -2.07 8.49
N ILE A 8 14.86 -1.08 7.80
CA ILE A 8 13.42 -0.93 7.59
C ILE A 8 12.84 -2.16 6.89
N ASP A 9 13.48 -2.65 5.83
CA ASP A 9 13.05 -3.84 5.11
C ASP A 9 12.96 -5.08 6.03
N TYR A 10 13.94 -5.29 6.91
CA TYR A 10 13.92 -6.38 7.89
C TYR A 10 12.79 -6.23 8.91
N ILE A 11 12.53 -5.02 9.38
CA ILE A 11 11.47 -4.75 10.35
C ILE A 11 10.10 -5.02 9.72
N ILE A 12 9.90 -4.62 8.47
CA ILE A 12 8.68 -4.89 7.70
C ILE A 12 8.48 -6.40 7.53
N GLU A 13 9.53 -7.12 7.16
CA GLU A 13 9.46 -8.57 7.01
C GLU A 13 9.11 -9.28 8.33
N LEU A 14 9.73 -8.90 9.45
CA LEU A 14 9.42 -9.44 10.78
C LEU A 14 7.95 -9.19 11.15
N GLN A 15 7.43 -7.99 10.92
CA GLN A 15 6.03 -7.65 11.15
C GLN A 15 5.09 -8.51 10.28
N SER A 16 5.41 -8.66 9.00
CA SER A 16 4.62 -9.46 8.06
C SER A 16 4.54 -10.94 8.48
N LEU A 17 5.66 -11.52 8.90
CA LEU A 17 5.73 -12.89 9.41
C LEU A 17 4.91 -13.05 10.70
N ALA A 18 5.03 -12.10 11.63
CA ALA A 18 4.27 -12.11 12.87
C ALA A 18 2.77 -12.00 12.61
N GLN A 19 2.35 -11.12 11.72
CA GLN A 19 0.94 -10.94 11.33
C GLN A 19 0.34 -12.21 10.72
N ALA A 20 1.06 -12.87 9.81
CA ALA A 20 0.65 -14.15 9.24
C ALA A 20 0.57 -15.24 10.32
N GLY A 21 1.56 -15.32 11.20
CA GLY A 21 1.58 -16.27 12.33
C GLY A 21 0.41 -16.08 13.29
N LEU A 22 0.09 -14.83 13.65
CA LEU A 22 -1.07 -14.49 14.49
C LEU A 22 -2.40 -14.88 13.86
N THR A 23 -2.50 -14.81 12.55
CA THR A 23 -3.75 -15.14 11.83
C THR A 23 -3.93 -16.64 11.63
N TYR A 24 -2.88 -17.35 11.24
CA TYR A 24 -2.96 -18.75 10.80
C TYR A 24 -2.43 -19.75 11.83
N GLY A 25 -1.59 -19.32 12.77
CA GLY A 25 -1.08 -20.16 13.85
C GLY A 25 -2.20 -20.57 14.80
N LYS A 26 -2.15 -21.82 15.29
CA LYS A 26 -3.18 -22.39 16.18
C LYS A 26 -2.64 -22.67 17.59
N ASP A 27 -1.33 -22.79 17.75
CA ASP A 27 -0.70 -23.05 19.03
C ASP A 27 -0.62 -21.76 19.87
N VAL A 28 -1.04 -21.86 21.13
CA VAL A 28 -1.13 -20.69 22.01
C VAL A 28 0.26 -20.09 22.33
N TYR A 29 1.28 -20.93 22.44
CA TYR A 29 2.64 -20.49 22.71
C TYR A 29 3.27 -19.82 21.47
N ASP A 30 2.90 -20.29 20.27
CA ASP A 30 3.32 -19.64 19.04
C ASP A 30 2.62 -18.28 18.86
N GLN A 31 1.35 -18.17 19.23
CA GLN A 31 0.62 -16.89 19.24
C GLN A 31 1.32 -15.86 20.15
N GLU A 32 1.74 -16.24 21.36
CA GLU A 32 2.50 -15.36 22.25
C GLU A 32 3.84 -14.92 21.63
N ARG A 33 4.54 -15.83 20.94
CA ARG A 33 5.80 -15.52 20.24
C ARG A 33 5.59 -14.57 19.08
N TYR A 34 4.57 -14.79 18.26
CA TYR A 34 4.24 -13.89 17.16
C TYR A 34 3.82 -12.51 17.65
N GLU A 35 3.02 -12.43 18.70
CA GLU A 35 2.67 -11.14 19.30
C GLU A 35 3.92 -10.41 19.81
N ARG A 36 4.85 -11.14 20.42
CA ARG A 36 6.12 -10.56 20.87
C ARG A 36 6.99 -10.06 19.71
N ILE A 37 7.07 -10.80 18.61
CA ILE A 37 7.79 -10.37 17.40
C ILE A 37 7.15 -9.10 16.83
N ARG A 38 5.83 -9.04 16.77
CA ARG A 38 5.07 -7.87 16.33
C ARG A 38 5.39 -6.62 17.17
N GLN A 39 5.36 -6.74 18.49
CA GLN A 39 5.72 -5.66 19.41
C GLN A 39 7.16 -5.18 19.20
N LEU A 40 8.11 -6.11 19.09
CA LEU A 40 9.51 -5.77 18.83
C LEU A 40 9.68 -5.04 17.49
N SER A 41 9.01 -5.49 16.45
CA SER A 41 9.03 -4.83 15.14
C SER A 41 8.49 -3.40 15.21
N ALA A 42 7.40 -3.19 15.95
CA ALA A 42 6.84 -1.85 16.17
C ALA A 42 7.79 -0.94 16.97
N MET A 43 8.45 -1.46 18.00
CA MET A 43 9.46 -0.73 18.77
C MET A 43 10.67 -0.35 17.91
N MET A 44 11.20 -1.27 17.12
CA MET A 44 12.32 -1.01 16.20
C MET A 44 11.95 0.04 15.14
N MET A 45 10.73 -0.02 14.59
CA MET A 45 10.24 0.98 13.65
C MET A 45 10.07 2.35 14.31
N ALA A 46 9.60 2.38 15.56
CA ALA A 46 9.46 3.60 16.35
C ALA A 46 10.82 4.29 16.57
N ASP A 47 11.84 3.52 16.93
CA ASP A 47 13.21 4.02 17.11
C ASP A 47 13.78 4.62 15.82
N ILE A 48 13.62 3.94 14.69
CA ILE A 48 14.13 4.43 13.39
C ILE A 48 13.35 5.66 12.91
N SER A 49 12.02 5.68 13.10
CA SER A 49 11.15 6.77 12.63
C SER A 49 11.09 7.95 13.60
N ASN A 50 11.64 7.79 14.78
CA ASN A 50 11.55 8.76 15.90
C ASN A 50 10.09 9.12 16.22
N LYS A 51 9.21 8.11 16.25
CA LYS A 51 7.78 8.22 16.54
C LYS A 51 7.40 7.43 17.80
N PRO A 52 6.34 7.82 18.52
CA PRO A 52 5.84 7.03 19.63
C PRO A 52 5.41 5.62 19.18
N VAL A 53 5.78 4.58 19.94
CA VAL A 53 5.46 3.18 19.64
C VAL A 53 3.97 2.98 19.35
N LYS A 54 3.09 3.57 20.18
CA LYS A 54 1.64 3.48 20.01
C LYS A 54 1.13 4.03 18.68
N GLN A 55 1.77 5.08 18.15
CA GLN A 55 1.46 5.62 16.83
C GLN A 55 1.90 4.66 15.73
N VAL A 56 3.08 4.05 15.87
CA VAL A 56 3.60 3.06 14.94
C VAL A 56 2.71 1.82 14.92
N GLU A 57 2.31 1.30 16.08
CA GLU A 57 1.38 0.16 16.16
C GLU A 57 0.07 0.43 15.41
N GLY A 58 -0.50 1.62 15.56
CA GLY A 58 -1.74 2.00 14.87
C GLY A 58 -1.63 2.15 13.35
N LEU A 59 -0.42 2.33 12.82
CA LEU A 59 -0.18 2.48 11.38
C LEU A 59 0.44 1.24 10.74
N PHE A 60 1.30 0.55 11.48
CA PHE A 60 2.16 -0.52 10.98
C PHE A 60 1.61 -1.92 11.29
N CYS A 61 0.80 -2.05 12.34
CA CYS A 61 0.28 -3.32 12.84
C CYS A 61 -1.26 -3.42 12.75
N ASN A 62 -1.91 -2.67 11.88
CA ASN A 62 -3.36 -2.55 11.84
C ASN A 62 -4.05 -3.53 10.89
N GLU A 63 -3.31 -4.34 10.17
CA GLU A 63 -3.85 -5.33 9.24
C GLU A 63 -3.87 -6.75 9.85
N VAL A 64 -4.71 -7.62 9.30
CA VAL A 64 -4.86 -9.01 9.68
C VAL A 64 -4.68 -9.89 8.45
N GLY A 65 -4.06 -11.04 8.60
CA GLY A 65 -3.81 -11.98 7.50
C GLY A 65 -2.45 -11.82 6.87
N TYR A 66 -2.31 -12.37 5.65
CA TYR A 66 -1.07 -12.27 4.89
C TYR A 66 -0.93 -10.86 4.31
N GLN A 67 0.16 -10.18 4.63
CA GLN A 67 0.40 -8.84 4.12
C GLN A 67 0.72 -8.90 2.62
N THR A 68 0.01 -8.09 1.84
CA THR A 68 0.19 -8.01 0.38
C THR A 68 0.42 -6.56 -0.04
N PRO A 69 1.08 -6.34 -1.20
CA PRO A 69 1.19 -5.00 -1.75
C PRO A 69 -0.20 -4.40 -2.01
N LYS A 70 -0.36 -3.13 -1.69
CA LYS A 70 -1.56 -2.37 -2.04
C LYS A 70 -1.56 -2.06 -3.54
N ILE A 71 -2.73 -2.10 -4.15
CA ILE A 71 -2.91 -1.81 -5.57
C ILE A 71 -3.41 -0.38 -5.74
N ASP A 72 -2.70 0.40 -6.56
CA ASP A 72 -3.13 1.70 -7.06
C ASP A 72 -3.50 1.53 -8.55
N THR A 73 -4.66 2.02 -8.96
CA THR A 73 -5.13 1.91 -10.35
C THR A 73 -5.06 3.27 -11.04
N ARG A 74 -4.61 3.29 -12.29
CA ARG A 74 -4.54 4.50 -13.11
C ARG A 74 -5.10 4.23 -14.50
N ALA A 75 -5.99 5.11 -14.98
CA ALA A 75 -6.61 4.98 -16.29
C ALA A 75 -5.88 5.80 -17.35
N ALA A 76 -5.42 5.15 -18.42
CA ALA A 76 -4.92 5.83 -19.62
C ALA A 76 -6.08 6.01 -20.62
N ILE A 77 -6.54 7.24 -20.75
CA ILE A 77 -7.68 7.62 -21.61
C ILE A 77 -7.18 8.51 -22.73
N PHE A 78 -7.35 8.08 -23.97
CA PHE A 78 -6.88 8.80 -25.15
C PHE A 78 -8.04 9.36 -25.98
N LYS A 79 -7.87 10.57 -26.48
CA LYS A 79 -8.75 11.19 -27.45
C LYS A 79 -7.92 12.08 -28.38
N GLU A 80 -8.01 11.87 -29.70
CA GLU A 80 -7.33 12.69 -30.72
C GLU A 80 -5.84 12.91 -30.43
N ASP A 81 -5.11 11.84 -30.21
CA ASP A 81 -3.67 11.80 -29.84
C ASP A 81 -3.29 12.55 -28.55
N LYS A 82 -4.28 12.85 -27.71
CA LYS A 82 -4.10 13.44 -26.38
C LYS A 82 -4.43 12.43 -25.31
N ILE A 83 -3.78 12.57 -24.17
CA ILE A 83 -4.06 11.76 -22.98
C ILE A 83 -4.72 12.62 -21.90
N LEU A 84 -5.71 12.06 -21.22
CA LEU A 84 -6.38 12.72 -20.11
C LEU A 84 -5.47 12.72 -18.86
N LEU A 85 -5.32 13.88 -18.26
CA LEU A 85 -4.70 14.05 -16.97
C LEU A 85 -5.64 14.83 -16.05
N VAL A 86 -5.58 14.53 -14.75
CA VAL A 86 -6.28 15.25 -13.68
C VAL A 86 -5.28 15.98 -12.81
N GLN A 87 -5.67 17.13 -12.28
CA GLN A 87 -4.79 17.91 -11.40
C GLN A 87 -5.02 17.51 -9.96
N GLU A 88 -3.97 17.05 -9.32
CA GLU A 88 -3.94 16.71 -7.90
C GLU A 88 -4.00 17.97 -7.01
N LYS A 89 -4.40 17.82 -5.76
CA LYS A 89 -4.50 18.94 -4.80
C LYS A 89 -3.18 19.68 -4.58
N ASN A 90 -2.06 19.02 -4.79
CA ASN A 90 -0.71 19.62 -4.69
C ASN A 90 -0.26 20.33 -5.97
N GLY A 91 -1.13 20.38 -7.01
CA GLY A 91 -0.87 21.03 -8.30
C GLY A 91 -0.16 20.14 -9.32
N THR A 92 0.22 18.92 -9.00
CA THR A 92 0.78 17.96 -9.98
C THR A 92 -0.31 17.37 -10.86
N TRP A 93 0.07 16.83 -12.02
CA TRP A 93 -0.83 16.18 -12.96
C TRP A 93 -0.58 14.67 -12.96
N SER A 94 -1.65 13.89 -12.94
CA SER A 94 -1.58 12.43 -12.96
C SER A 94 -2.67 11.84 -13.86
N PHE A 95 -2.56 10.55 -14.15
CA PHE A 95 -3.69 9.80 -14.70
C PHE A 95 -4.78 9.68 -13.65
N PRO A 96 -6.06 9.77 -13.99
CA PRO A 96 -7.15 9.55 -13.07
C PRO A 96 -7.05 8.14 -12.46
N GLY A 97 -7.25 8.04 -11.16
CA GLY A 97 -7.14 6.79 -10.43
C GLY A 97 -6.65 6.94 -9.00
N GLY A 98 -6.70 5.86 -8.24
CA GLY A 98 -6.35 5.85 -6.83
C GLY A 98 -6.19 4.44 -6.27
N TRP A 99 -6.17 4.35 -4.95
CA TRP A 99 -6.09 3.09 -4.24
C TRP A 99 -7.30 2.20 -4.50
N CYS A 100 -7.05 0.92 -4.79
CA CYS A 100 -8.12 -0.04 -4.98
C CYS A 100 -8.76 -0.43 -3.64
N ASP A 101 -10.07 -0.23 -3.55
CA ASP A 101 -10.85 -0.62 -2.37
C ASP A 101 -10.90 -2.16 -2.24
N VAL A 102 -10.98 -2.66 -0.99
CA VAL A 102 -10.91 -4.11 -0.69
C VAL A 102 -12.07 -4.94 -1.25
N ASN A 103 -13.23 -4.34 -1.52
CA ASN A 103 -14.44 -5.03 -1.95
C ASN A 103 -14.80 -4.77 -3.42
N VAL A 104 -13.89 -4.21 -4.20
CA VAL A 104 -14.06 -3.92 -5.63
C VAL A 104 -12.94 -4.57 -6.45
N SER A 105 -13.28 -4.96 -7.67
CA SER A 105 -12.24 -5.40 -8.60
C SER A 105 -11.39 -4.22 -9.08
N VAL A 106 -10.17 -4.50 -9.53
CA VAL A 106 -9.27 -3.51 -10.13
C VAL A 106 -9.94 -2.73 -11.27
N MET A 107 -10.76 -3.42 -12.07
CA MET A 107 -11.51 -2.82 -13.16
C MET A 107 -12.60 -1.86 -12.66
N GLU A 108 -13.41 -2.31 -11.70
CA GLU A 108 -14.47 -1.49 -11.09
C GLU A 108 -13.90 -0.27 -10.38
N ASN A 109 -12.79 -0.44 -9.64
CA ASN A 109 -12.10 0.68 -9.02
C ASN A 109 -11.62 1.71 -10.06
N THR A 110 -11.04 1.26 -11.16
CA THR A 110 -10.59 2.17 -12.23
C THR A 110 -11.76 2.97 -12.81
N ILE A 111 -12.90 2.33 -13.05
CA ILE A 111 -14.11 3.01 -13.55
C ILE A 111 -14.63 4.04 -12.54
N LYS A 112 -14.68 3.65 -11.26
CA LYS A 112 -15.11 4.50 -10.14
C LYS A 112 -14.23 5.76 -10.04
N GLU A 113 -12.91 5.58 -9.98
CA GLU A 113 -11.95 6.68 -9.86
C GLU A 113 -12.04 7.66 -11.05
N VAL A 114 -12.17 7.16 -12.28
CA VAL A 114 -12.36 8.01 -13.46
C VAL A 114 -13.67 8.79 -13.38
N LYS A 115 -14.74 8.17 -12.84
CA LYS A 115 -16.01 8.87 -12.64
C LYS A 115 -15.91 9.97 -11.59
N GLU A 116 -15.21 9.71 -10.50
CA GLU A 116 -15.06 10.64 -9.39
C GLU A 116 -14.13 11.82 -9.75
N GLU A 117 -13.03 11.58 -10.46
CA GLU A 117 -12.01 12.59 -10.74
C GLU A 117 -12.18 13.33 -12.06
N ALA A 118 -12.78 12.69 -13.05
CA ALA A 118 -12.94 13.25 -14.40
C ALA A 118 -14.39 13.34 -14.88
N GLU A 119 -15.37 12.86 -14.09
CA GLU A 119 -16.82 12.83 -14.39
C GLU A 119 -17.16 12.05 -15.69
N LEU A 120 -16.24 11.20 -16.18
CA LEU A 120 -16.42 10.42 -17.40
C LEU A 120 -17.01 9.03 -17.10
N ASP A 121 -17.86 8.57 -18.01
CA ASP A 121 -18.30 7.18 -18.07
C ASP A 121 -17.40 6.41 -19.02
N VAL A 122 -16.67 5.42 -18.51
CA VAL A 122 -15.65 4.67 -19.25
C VAL A 122 -15.87 3.18 -19.18
N VAL A 123 -15.26 2.48 -20.14
CA VAL A 123 -15.15 1.02 -20.14
C VAL A 123 -13.68 0.64 -20.16
N VAL A 124 -13.25 -0.15 -19.18
CA VAL A 124 -11.89 -0.68 -19.15
C VAL A 124 -11.74 -1.77 -20.20
N LYS A 125 -10.76 -1.66 -21.08
CA LYS A 125 -10.51 -2.61 -22.16
C LYS A 125 -9.46 -3.66 -21.75
N ASN A 126 -8.30 -3.22 -21.33
CA ASN A 126 -7.17 -4.09 -21.01
C ASN A 126 -6.19 -3.39 -20.05
N VAL A 127 -5.35 -4.19 -19.43
CA VAL A 127 -4.20 -3.70 -18.67
C VAL A 127 -3.08 -3.34 -19.62
N ILE A 128 -2.57 -2.11 -19.52
CA ILE A 128 -1.46 -1.62 -20.35
C ILE A 128 -0.12 -1.93 -19.68
N ALA A 129 -0.03 -1.71 -18.36
CA ALA A 129 1.18 -1.93 -17.60
C ALA A 129 0.87 -2.29 -16.14
N ILE A 130 1.78 -3.04 -15.52
CA ILE A 130 1.88 -3.23 -14.08
C ILE A 130 3.26 -2.74 -13.69
N GLN A 131 3.32 -1.82 -12.74
CA GLN A 131 4.56 -1.18 -12.33
C GLN A 131 4.74 -1.28 -10.81
N ASP A 132 5.97 -1.44 -10.40
CA ASP A 132 6.35 -1.36 -8.99
C ASP A 132 6.45 0.13 -8.60
N ARG A 133 5.60 0.55 -7.66
CA ARG A 133 5.54 1.94 -7.22
C ARG A 133 6.85 2.44 -6.61
N GLU A 134 7.58 1.61 -5.89
CA GLU A 134 8.85 2.01 -5.26
C GLU A 134 9.92 2.44 -6.26
N LYS A 135 9.89 1.91 -7.48
CA LYS A 135 10.85 2.27 -8.53
C LYS A 135 10.54 3.61 -9.20
N HIS A 136 9.32 4.08 -9.07
CA HIS A 136 8.83 5.25 -9.80
C HIS A 136 8.45 6.43 -8.92
N ASN A 137 8.13 6.19 -7.65
CA ASN A 137 7.80 7.22 -6.68
C ASN A 137 8.57 6.98 -5.38
N GLN A 138 8.95 8.05 -4.69
CA GLN A 138 9.42 7.89 -3.31
C GLN A 138 8.27 7.36 -2.45
N PRO A 139 8.48 6.30 -1.67
CA PRO A 139 7.44 5.74 -0.82
C PRO A 139 7.06 6.78 0.23
N ILE A 140 5.86 7.32 0.11
CA ILE A 140 5.28 8.20 1.14
C ILE A 140 4.72 7.33 2.28
N TYR A 141 4.30 6.13 1.96
CA TYR A 141 3.88 5.08 2.88
C TYR A 141 4.40 3.75 2.33
N ALA A 142 5.34 3.17 3.01
CA ALA A 142 5.60 1.76 2.87
C ALA A 142 4.54 1.04 3.72
N TYR A 143 3.41 0.65 3.16
CA TYR A 143 2.37 -0.19 3.79
C TYR A 143 1.34 0.50 4.67
#